data_0ffc81e96ac911a37eaaa5f1dc1341b2
#
_entry.id   0ffc81e96ac911a37eaaa5f1dc1341b2
#
_cell.length_a   1.000
_cell.length_b   1.000
_cell.length_c   1.000
_cell.angle_alpha   90.00
_cell.angle_beta   90.00
_cell.angle_gamma   90.00
#
_symmetry.space_group_name_H-M   'P 1'
#
loop_
_entity.id
_entity.type
_entity.pdbx_description
1 polymer ?
#
loop_
_entity_poly.entity_id
_entity_poly.type
_entity_poly.pdbx_seq_one_letter_code
_entity_poly.pdbx_strand_id
1 'polypeptide(L)'
;MRKAKYPITDEKMKELLNKYPFLVYRNVFSGEKCFDEKKDLEVNYYKEWDGYGWECIWKDYLKKLFELYDNKWSEETKKRFYFIEIKEKYGSLRIYTSFTDTEENLESKTEKLSEWTCMNCGKQPKDSRGRHIIWRSCGWIGNYCRDCAKGIDKKNYKSWKLVKKSKN
;
A
#
# COMPACT_ATOMS: atom_id res chain seq x y z
N MET A 1 1.39 11.55 15.47
CA MET A 1 1.95 10.31 14.89
C MET A 1 1.54 9.14 15.78
N ARG A 2 0.80 8.16 15.25
CA ARG A 2 0.54 6.92 15.99
C ARG A 2 1.84 6.12 16.06
N LYS A 3 2.14 5.53 17.22
CA LYS A 3 3.28 4.61 17.36
C LYS A 3 2.98 3.35 16.57
N ALA A 4 3.98 2.81 15.86
CA ALA A 4 3.85 1.53 15.18
C ALA A 4 3.34 0.47 16.17
N LYS A 5 2.36 -0.33 15.75
CA LYS A 5 1.74 -1.38 16.58
C LYS A 5 2.74 -2.45 17.00
N TYR A 6 3.75 -2.65 16.16
CA TYR A 6 4.86 -3.57 16.37
C TYR A 6 6.17 -2.83 16.07
N PRO A 7 6.77 -2.12 17.04
CA PRO A 7 8.04 -1.44 16.82
C PRO A 7 9.11 -2.46 16.42
N ILE A 8 9.88 -2.13 15.40
CA ILE A 8 10.97 -2.99 14.94
C ILE A 8 12.14 -2.90 15.93
N THR A 9 12.71 -4.03 16.32
CA THR A 9 13.95 -4.05 17.12
C THR A 9 15.15 -3.64 16.28
N ASP A 10 16.22 -3.13 16.93
CA ASP A 10 17.43 -2.69 16.22
C ASP A 10 18.11 -3.85 15.50
N GLU A 11 18.08 -5.06 16.05
CA GLU A 11 18.60 -6.27 15.41
C GLU A 11 17.82 -6.61 14.15
N LYS A 12 16.47 -6.62 14.24
CA LYS A 12 15.60 -6.88 13.10
C LYS A 12 15.72 -5.81 12.03
N MET A 13 15.89 -4.56 12.41
CA MET A 13 16.15 -3.46 11.49
C MET A 13 17.44 -3.70 10.70
N LYS A 14 18.55 -4.02 11.39
CA LYS A 14 19.83 -4.30 10.73
C LYS A 14 19.74 -5.48 9.77
N GLU A 15 19.09 -6.57 10.17
CA GLU A 15 18.85 -7.75 9.33
C GLU A 15 18.09 -7.36 8.04
N LEU A 16 16.98 -6.62 8.18
CA LEU A 16 16.14 -6.22 7.04
C LEU A 16 16.85 -5.24 6.12
N LEU A 17 17.57 -4.24 6.66
CA LEU A 17 18.30 -3.27 5.83
C LEU A 17 19.50 -3.88 5.12
N ASN A 18 20.17 -4.85 5.74
CA ASN A 18 21.26 -5.58 5.08
C ASN A 18 20.72 -6.42 3.91
N LYS A 19 19.56 -7.04 4.08
CA LYS A 19 18.95 -7.89 3.05
C LYS A 19 18.17 -7.08 2.00
N TYR A 20 17.42 -6.07 2.44
CA TYR A 20 16.50 -5.28 1.61
C TYR A 20 16.73 -3.77 1.79
N PRO A 21 17.84 -3.22 1.30
CA PRO A 21 18.20 -1.82 1.52
C PRO A 21 17.23 -0.82 0.87
N PHE A 22 16.40 -1.27 -0.05
CA PHE A 22 15.36 -0.46 -0.69
C PHE A 22 14.18 -0.09 0.22
N LEU A 23 14.08 -0.69 1.41
CA LEU A 23 13.01 -0.37 2.38
C LEU A 23 13.13 1.06 2.96
N VAL A 24 14.23 1.74 2.73
CA VAL A 24 14.41 3.15 3.10
C VAL A 24 14.14 4.05 1.91
N TYR A 25 13.37 5.12 2.11
CA TYR A 25 13.10 6.12 1.06
C TYR A 25 14.38 6.82 0.60
N ARG A 26 14.42 7.12 -0.70
CA ARG A 26 15.50 7.92 -1.29
C ARG A 26 14.95 9.08 -2.09
N ASN A 27 15.71 10.16 -2.12
CA ASN A 27 15.41 11.29 -2.99
C ASN A 27 15.54 10.86 -4.45
N VAL A 28 14.53 11.16 -5.25
CA VAL A 28 14.48 10.78 -6.67
C VAL A 28 15.59 11.47 -7.50
N PHE A 29 16.06 12.64 -7.08
CA PHE A 29 17.07 13.41 -7.81
C PHE A 29 18.50 13.09 -7.38
N SER A 30 18.75 12.95 -6.06
CA SER A 30 20.10 12.69 -5.54
C SER A 30 20.39 11.21 -5.30
N GLY A 31 19.35 10.37 -5.15
CA GLY A 31 19.48 8.98 -4.74
C GLY A 31 19.88 8.80 -3.25
N GLU A 32 20.05 9.91 -2.53
CA GLU A 32 20.43 9.88 -1.12
C GLU A 32 19.25 9.50 -0.23
N LYS A 33 19.53 8.91 0.94
CA LYS A 33 18.51 8.64 1.96
C LYS A 33 17.93 9.96 2.45
N CYS A 34 16.60 10.09 2.41
CA CYS A 34 15.92 11.35 2.74
C CYS A 34 15.63 11.53 4.22
N PHE A 35 15.56 10.41 4.99
CA PHE A 35 14.94 10.37 6.30
C PHE A 35 15.75 9.51 7.29
N ASP A 36 15.26 9.42 8.51
CA ASP A 36 15.79 8.53 9.55
C ASP A 36 15.50 7.07 9.18
N GLU A 37 16.55 6.23 9.08
CA GLU A 37 16.45 4.84 8.62
C GLU A 37 15.46 4.01 9.42
N LYS A 38 15.46 4.16 10.76
CA LYS A 38 14.56 3.42 11.64
C LYS A 38 13.11 3.82 11.41
N LYS A 39 12.85 5.13 11.35
CA LYS A 39 11.51 5.67 11.13
C LYS A 39 10.95 5.27 9.78
N ASP A 40 11.76 5.35 8.73
CA ASP A 40 11.32 5.02 7.38
C ASP A 40 11.13 3.52 7.21
N LEU A 41 11.96 2.70 7.84
CA LEU A 41 11.78 1.26 7.85
C LEU A 41 10.52 0.85 8.60
N GLU A 42 10.23 1.45 9.77
CA GLU A 42 8.98 1.23 10.50
C GLU A 42 7.78 1.62 9.64
N VAL A 43 7.86 2.76 8.94
CA VAL A 43 6.80 3.19 8.01
C VAL A 43 6.65 2.22 6.87
N ASN A 44 7.71 1.79 6.21
CA ASN A 44 7.62 0.97 5.00
C ASN A 44 7.32 -0.50 5.28
N TYR A 45 7.83 -1.05 6.38
CA TYR A 45 7.66 -2.46 6.69
C TYR A 45 6.41 -2.75 7.53
N TYR A 46 6.15 -1.90 8.54
CA TYR A 46 5.01 -2.03 9.45
C TYR A 46 3.95 -0.95 9.23
N LYS A 47 3.94 -0.29 8.07
CA LYS A 47 3.01 0.80 7.82
C LYS A 47 1.60 0.39 8.18
N GLU A 48 1.16 0.86 9.34
CA GLU A 48 -0.25 0.94 9.64
C GLU A 48 -0.81 2.09 8.81
N TRP A 49 -1.52 1.75 7.78
CA TRP A 49 -2.30 2.72 7.03
C TRP A 49 -3.47 3.17 7.91
N ASP A 50 -3.19 3.97 8.93
CA ASP A 50 -4.10 4.68 9.84
C ASP A 50 -5.58 4.27 9.79
N GLY A 51 -5.90 3.06 10.28
CA GLY A 51 -7.23 2.47 10.16
C GLY A 51 -7.56 2.04 8.74
N TYR A 52 -6.60 2.07 7.82
CA TYR A 52 -6.78 1.57 6.48
C TYR A 52 -6.65 0.05 6.46
N GLY A 53 -7.66 -0.60 5.92
CA GLY A 53 -7.65 -2.04 5.71
C GLY A 53 -6.68 -2.51 4.62
N TRP A 54 -5.75 -1.65 4.19
CA TRP A 54 -4.77 -1.98 3.16
C TRP A 54 -3.54 -2.70 3.68
N GLU A 55 -3.41 -2.90 4.98
CA GLU A 55 -2.28 -3.63 5.56
C GLU A 55 -2.08 -5.01 4.91
N CYS A 56 -3.18 -5.72 4.65
CA CYS A 56 -3.11 -7.05 4.05
C CYS A 56 -2.55 -7.01 2.61
N ILE A 57 -2.99 -6.06 1.78
CA ILE A 57 -2.49 -5.94 0.40
C ILE A 57 -1.06 -5.39 0.36
N TRP A 58 -0.68 -4.55 1.30
CA TRP A 58 0.68 -4.06 1.44
C TRP A 58 1.65 -5.16 1.84
N LYS A 59 1.29 -5.99 2.82
CA LYS A 59 2.09 -7.16 3.22
C LYS A 59 2.24 -8.18 2.08
N ASP A 60 1.18 -8.43 1.31
CA ASP A 60 1.24 -9.28 0.13
C ASP A 60 2.15 -8.70 -0.97
N TYR A 61 2.11 -7.38 -1.19
CA TYR A 61 3.02 -6.69 -2.08
C TYR A 61 4.48 -6.85 -1.65
N LEU A 62 4.81 -6.56 -0.38
CA LEU A 62 6.17 -6.70 0.14
C LEU A 62 6.68 -8.14 0.03
N LYS A 63 5.84 -9.13 0.34
CA LYS A 63 6.21 -10.54 0.20
C LYS A 63 6.64 -10.86 -1.23
N LYS A 64 5.84 -10.46 -2.21
CA LYS A 64 6.15 -10.68 -3.63
C LYS A 64 7.39 -9.91 -4.07
N LEU A 65 7.55 -8.68 -3.59
CA LEU A 65 8.73 -7.87 -3.88
C LEU A 65 10.01 -8.51 -3.34
N PHE A 66 9.96 -9.08 -2.13
CA PHE A 66 11.08 -9.84 -1.56
C PHE A 66 11.38 -11.10 -2.38
N GLU A 67 10.36 -11.81 -2.84
CA GLU A 67 10.54 -12.98 -3.73
C GLU A 67 11.21 -12.60 -5.05
N LEU A 68 10.85 -11.47 -5.65
CA LEU A 68 11.52 -10.95 -6.85
C LEU A 68 12.97 -10.58 -6.55
N TYR A 69 13.20 -9.82 -5.49
CA TYR A 69 14.52 -9.38 -5.07
C TYR A 69 15.45 -10.56 -4.79
N ASP A 70 14.98 -11.57 -4.05
CA ASP A 70 15.78 -12.72 -3.67
C ASP A 70 16.08 -13.67 -4.84
N ASN A 71 15.12 -13.87 -5.76
CA ASN A 71 15.17 -14.99 -6.69
C ASN A 71 15.28 -14.60 -8.17
N LYS A 72 14.91 -13.35 -8.54
CA LYS A 72 14.82 -12.96 -9.95
C LYS A 72 15.71 -11.79 -10.35
N TRP A 73 15.97 -10.86 -9.43
CA TRP A 73 16.69 -9.64 -9.78
C TRP A 73 18.21 -9.84 -9.83
N SER A 74 18.82 -9.26 -10.87
CA SER A 74 20.27 -9.11 -10.95
C SER A 74 20.79 -8.15 -9.88
N GLU A 75 22.07 -8.24 -9.54
CA GLU A 75 22.71 -7.30 -8.60
C GLU A 75 22.63 -5.84 -9.08
N GLU A 76 22.62 -5.62 -10.39
CA GLU A 76 22.42 -4.28 -10.97
C GLU A 76 20.99 -3.77 -10.69
N THR A 77 19.97 -4.59 -10.92
CA THR A 77 18.57 -4.26 -10.61
C THR A 77 18.39 -3.96 -9.13
N LYS A 78 18.94 -4.82 -8.25
CA LYS A 78 18.89 -4.64 -6.79
C LYS A 78 19.47 -3.31 -6.32
N LYS A 79 20.61 -2.87 -6.90
CA LYS A 79 21.25 -1.59 -6.56
C LYS A 79 20.43 -0.37 -7.00
N ARG A 80 19.65 -0.49 -8.06
CA ARG A 80 18.89 0.60 -8.68
C ARG A 80 17.48 0.76 -8.11
N PHE A 81 16.94 -0.29 -7.48
CA PHE A 81 15.58 -0.27 -6.96
C PHE A 81 15.51 0.38 -5.57
N TYR A 82 14.62 1.36 -5.41
CA TYR A 82 14.28 1.98 -4.13
C TYR A 82 12.89 2.61 -4.16
N PHE A 83 12.29 2.78 -2.97
CA PHE A 83 11.04 3.53 -2.83
C PHE A 83 11.30 5.02 -2.86
N ILE A 84 10.45 5.74 -3.61
CA ILE A 84 10.40 7.20 -3.67
C ILE A 84 9.31 7.71 -2.73
N GLU A 85 8.10 7.19 -2.86
CA GLU A 85 6.96 7.60 -2.06
C GLU A 85 5.88 6.53 -2.06
N ILE A 86 5.21 6.37 -0.92
CA ILE A 86 4.04 5.51 -0.77
C ILE A 86 2.97 6.30 -0.05
N LYS A 87 1.82 6.52 -0.69
CA LYS A 87 0.75 7.36 -0.14
C LYS A 87 -0.64 6.91 -0.53
N GLU A 88 -1.63 7.41 0.21
CA GLU A 88 -3.02 7.42 -0.22
C GLU A 88 -3.26 8.57 -1.19
N LYS A 89 -4.00 8.32 -2.27
CA LYS A 89 -4.47 9.36 -3.18
C LYS A 89 -5.83 8.97 -3.76
N TYR A 90 -6.85 9.79 -3.48
CA TYR A 90 -8.22 9.62 -3.99
C TYR A 90 -8.83 8.25 -3.72
N GLY A 91 -8.62 7.73 -2.50
CA GLY A 91 -9.17 6.44 -2.08
C GLY A 91 -8.40 5.23 -2.62
N SER A 92 -7.21 5.41 -3.16
CA SER A 92 -6.34 4.33 -3.61
C SER A 92 -4.90 4.48 -3.11
N LEU A 93 -4.22 3.36 -2.96
CA LEU A 93 -2.79 3.31 -2.67
C LEU A 93 -2.02 3.78 -3.91
N ARG A 94 -0.93 4.51 -3.70
CA ARG A 94 0.06 4.85 -4.73
C ARG A 94 1.44 4.45 -4.25
N ILE A 95 2.17 3.75 -5.12
CA ILE A 95 3.50 3.23 -4.85
C ILE A 95 4.43 3.78 -5.93
N TYR A 96 5.31 4.67 -5.54
CA TYR A 96 6.31 5.24 -6.43
C TYR A 96 7.67 4.65 -6.12
N THR A 97 8.30 4.06 -7.13
CA THR A 97 9.62 3.45 -7.06
C THR A 97 10.55 4.09 -8.09
N SER A 98 11.85 3.78 -8.02
CA SER A 98 12.84 4.20 -9.01
C SER A 98 12.60 3.61 -10.40
N PHE A 99 11.78 2.56 -10.49
CA PHE A 99 11.27 2.00 -11.75
C PHE A 99 9.84 2.51 -11.99
N THR A 100 9.42 2.52 -13.27
CA THR A 100 8.03 2.84 -13.60
C THR A 100 7.06 1.80 -13.03
N ASP A 101 7.47 0.54 -13.05
CA ASP A 101 6.81 -0.61 -12.43
C ASP A 101 7.82 -1.77 -12.37
N THR A 102 7.60 -2.75 -11.52
CA THR A 102 8.37 -3.99 -11.53
C THR A 102 8.01 -4.82 -12.77
N GLU A 103 8.88 -5.77 -13.14
CA GLU A 103 8.61 -6.70 -14.26
C GLU A 103 7.30 -7.46 -14.11
N GLU A 104 6.88 -7.72 -12.88
CA GLU A 104 5.60 -8.37 -12.56
C GLU A 104 4.43 -7.40 -12.49
N ASN A 105 4.65 -6.11 -12.71
CA ASN A 105 3.66 -5.04 -12.55
C ASN A 105 3.01 -5.05 -11.14
N LEU A 106 3.81 -5.26 -10.11
CA LEU A 106 3.33 -5.41 -8.73
C LEU A 106 2.70 -4.13 -8.21
N GLU A 107 3.33 -2.98 -8.47
CA GLU A 107 2.85 -1.65 -8.07
C GLU A 107 1.46 -1.43 -8.65
N SER A 108 1.31 -1.52 -9.95
CA SER A 108 0.03 -1.34 -10.66
C SER A 108 -1.04 -2.33 -10.21
N LYS A 109 -0.68 -3.60 -9.98
CA LYS A 109 -1.62 -4.61 -9.47
C LYS A 109 -2.09 -4.29 -8.05
N THR A 110 -1.16 -3.86 -7.19
CA THR A 110 -1.45 -3.52 -5.79
C THR A 110 -2.30 -2.24 -5.71
N GLU A 111 -1.97 -1.22 -6.47
CA GLU A 111 -2.74 0.01 -6.57
C GLU A 111 -4.19 -0.26 -7.04
N LYS A 112 -4.35 -1.01 -8.13
CA LYS A 112 -5.67 -1.42 -8.62
C LYS A 112 -6.46 -2.24 -7.61
N LEU A 113 -5.80 -3.11 -6.85
CA LEU A 113 -6.45 -3.89 -5.79
C LEU A 113 -6.92 -2.99 -4.65
N SER A 114 -6.16 -1.95 -4.30
CA SER A 114 -6.51 -1.00 -3.25
C SER A 114 -7.83 -0.26 -3.55
N GLU A 115 -8.13 0.02 -4.83
CA GLU A 115 -9.37 0.68 -5.25
C GLU A 115 -10.63 -0.12 -4.88
N TRP A 116 -10.50 -1.43 -4.75
CA TRP A 116 -11.59 -2.36 -4.45
C TRP A 116 -11.51 -2.93 -3.02
N THR A 117 -10.56 -2.46 -2.24
CA THR A 117 -10.34 -2.87 -0.85
C THR A 117 -10.83 -1.76 0.08
N CYS A 118 -11.67 -2.12 1.03
CA CYS A 118 -12.16 -1.16 2.02
C CYS A 118 -11.01 -0.58 2.83
N MET A 119 -10.85 0.74 2.79
CA MET A 119 -9.78 1.46 3.49
C MET A 119 -9.83 1.25 5.01
N ASN A 120 -11.00 0.96 5.58
CA ASN A 120 -11.15 0.81 7.03
C ASN A 120 -10.92 -0.62 7.52
N CYS A 121 -11.44 -1.65 6.82
CA CYS A 121 -11.43 -3.02 7.32
C CYS A 121 -10.79 -4.07 6.39
N GLY A 122 -10.29 -3.68 5.23
CA GLY A 122 -9.64 -4.59 4.28
C GLY A 122 -10.57 -5.52 3.49
N LYS A 123 -11.89 -5.48 3.73
CA LYS A 123 -12.84 -6.29 2.95
C LYS A 123 -12.81 -5.89 1.48
N GLN A 124 -12.89 -6.88 0.59
CA GLN A 124 -13.06 -6.74 -0.85
C GLN A 124 -14.48 -7.18 -1.25
N PRO A 125 -15.50 -6.31 -1.06
CA PRO A 125 -16.87 -6.71 -1.24
C PRO A 125 -17.19 -7.00 -2.71
N LYS A 126 -18.04 -8.01 -2.94
CA LYS A 126 -18.50 -8.41 -4.26
C LYS A 126 -20.03 -8.44 -4.30
N ASP A 127 -20.60 -8.20 -5.47
CA ASP A 127 -22.03 -8.39 -5.72
C ASP A 127 -22.37 -9.87 -5.98
N SER A 128 -23.66 -10.16 -6.17
CA SER A 128 -24.15 -11.51 -6.46
C SER A 128 -23.60 -12.13 -7.75
N ARG A 129 -23.00 -11.31 -8.62
CA ARG A 129 -22.34 -11.73 -9.87
C ARG A 129 -20.82 -11.83 -9.73
N GLY A 130 -20.28 -11.71 -8.50
CA GLY A 130 -18.85 -11.77 -8.20
C GLY A 130 -18.05 -10.52 -8.60
N ARG A 131 -18.70 -9.44 -9.03
CA ARG A 131 -18.02 -8.19 -9.39
C ARG A 131 -17.68 -7.41 -8.13
N HIS A 132 -16.47 -6.87 -8.05
CA HIS A 132 -16.12 -5.96 -6.96
C HIS A 132 -17.04 -4.74 -6.94
N ILE A 133 -17.46 -4.36 -5.73
CA ILE A 133 -18.29 -3.19 -5.45
C ILE A 133 -17.69 -2.42 -4.29
N ILE A 134 -17.74 -1.09 -4.34
CA ILE A 134 -17.23 -0.24 -3.28
C ILE A 134 -18.08 1.03 -3.16
N TRP A 135 -18.26 1.54 -1.94
CA TRP A 135 -18.88 2.85 -1.68
C TRP A 135 -17.79 3.90 -1.63
N ARG A 136 -17.86 4.85 -2.54
CA ARG A 136 -16.94 5.99 -2.60
C ARG A 136 -17.57 7.21 -1.96
N SER A 137 -16.92 7.75 -0.91
CA SER A 137 -17.37 8.94 -0.20
C SER A 137 -17.36 10.18 -1.09
N CYS A 138 -18.22 11.17 -0.75
CA CYS A 138 -18.20 12.51 -1.33
C CYS A 138 -17.24 13.41 -0.50
N GLY A 139 -16.64 14.41 -1.14
CA GLY A 139 -15.66 15.29 -0.49
C GLY A 139 -14.29 14.63 -0.43
N TRP A 140 -13.82 14.27 0.77
CA TRP A 140 -12.61 13.46 0.89
C TRP A 140 -12.87 12.05 0.36
N ILE A 141 -12.25 11.73 -0.77
CA ILE A 141 -12.50 10.48 -1.49
C ILE A 141 -11.88 9.31 -0.73
N GLY A 142 -12.73 8.40 -0.26
CA GLY A 142 -12.33 7.15 0.36
C GLY A 142 -13.20 5.99 -0.15
N ASN A 143 -12.63 4.80 -0.20
CA ASN A 143 -13.29 3.59 -0.66
C ASN A 143 -13.63 2.68 0.52
N TYR A 144 -14.91 2.35 0.71
CA TYR A 144 -15.40 1.63 1.88
C TYR A 144 -16.37 0.50 1.49
N CYS A 145 -16.35 -0.60 2.25
CA CYS A 145 -17.46 -1.55 2.20
C CYS A 145 -18.73 -0.91 2.80
N ARG A 146 -19.89 -1.51 2.54
CA ARG A 146 -21.18 -0.97 2.99
C ARG A 146 -21.24 -0.73 4.50
N ASP A 147 -20.72 -1.68 5.29
CA ASP A 147 -20.80 -1.61 6.75
C ASP A 147 -19.93 -0.47 7.28
N CYS A 148 -18.72 -0.31 6.74
CA CYS A 148 -17.83 0.79 7.11
C CYS A 148 -18.38 2.15 6.64
N ALA A 149 -18.93 2.24 5.44
CA ALA A 149 -19.60 3.45 4.95
C ALA A 149 -20.72 3.90 5.88
N LYS A 150 -21.57 2.98 6.33
CA LYS A 150 -22.61 3.25 7.33
C LYS A 150 -22.05 3.69 8.68
N GLY A 151 -20.96 3.10 9.11
CA GLY A 151 -20.29 3.46 10.38
C GLY A 151 -19.68 4.85 10.36
N ILE A 152 -19.12 5.26 9.23
CA ILE A 152 -18.46 6.56 9.05
C ILE A 152 -19.48 7.68 8.89
N ASP A 153 -20.49 7.50 8.05
CA ASP A 153 -21.55 8.49 7.81
C ASP A 153 -22.94 7.84 7.82
N LYS A 154 -23.46 7.61 9.01
CA LYS A 154 -24.75 6.96 9.20
C LYS A 154 -25.91 7.66 8.50
N LYS A 155 -25.84 8.99 8.39
CA LYS A 155 -26.92 9.80 7.80
C LYS A 155 -26.84 9.84 6.27
N ASN A 156 -25.64 10.06 5.73
CA ASN A 156 -25.46 10.41 4.32
C ASN A 156 -24.77 9.35 3.47
N TYR A 157 -24.33 8.19 4.03
CA TYR A 157 -23.64 7.15 3.24
C TYR A 157 -24.45 6.68 2.01
N LYS A 158 -25.78 6.83 2.03
CA LYS A 158 -26.64 6.48 0.88
C LYS A 158 -26.42 7.40 -0.33
N SER A 159 -25.93 8.63 -0.11
CA SER A 159 -25.55 9.55 -1.18
C SER A 159 -24.16 9.28 -1.76
N TRP A 160 -23.38 8.39 -1.12
CA TRP A 160 -22.09 7.99 -1.61
C TRP A 160 -22.23 7.17 -2.89
N LYS A 161 -21.29 7.37 -3.81
CA LYS A 161 -21.33 6.69 -5.10
C LYS A 161 -20.98 5.20 -4.93
N LEU A 162 -21.92 4.32 -5.29
CA LEU A 162 -21.62 2.90 -5.45
C LEU A 162 -20.89 2.67 -6.77
N VAL A 163 -19.62 2.28 -6.69
CA VAL A 163 -18.79 1.94 -7.84
C VAL A 163 -18.76 0.42 -8.01
N LYS A 164 -18.87 -0.05 -9.25
CA LYS A 164 -18.80 -1.48 -9.60
C LYS A 164 -17.70 -1.67 -10.63
N LYS A 165 -16.87 -2.69 -10.44
CA LYS A 165 -15.88 -3.08 -11.45
C LYS A 165 -16.60 -3.58 -12.70
N SER A 166 -16.27 -3.02 -13.86
CA SER A 166 -16.76 -3.56 -15.14
C SER A 166 -16.32 -5.03 -15.29
N LYS A 167 -17.13 -5.85 -15.95
CA LYS A 167 -16.63 -7.12 -16.47
C LYS A 167 -15.70 -6.77 -17.65
N ASN A 168 -14.45 -7.12 -17.56
CA ASN A 168 -13.62 -7.31 -18.76
C ASN A 168 -13.98 -8.66 -19.35
#